data_05cc7da40b195784254b6b125b261cc3
#
_entry.id   05cc7da40b195784254b6b125b261cc3
#
_cell.length_a   1.000
_cell.length_b   1.000
_cell.length_c   1.000
_cell.angle_alpha   90.00
_cell.angle_beta   90.00
_cell.angle_gamma   90.00
#
_symmetry.space_group_name_H-M   'P 1'
#
loop_
_entity.id
_entity.type
_entity.pdbx_description
1 polymer ?
#
loop_
_entity_poly.entity_id
_entity_poly.type
_entity_poly.pdbx_seq_one_letter_code
_entity_poly.pdbx_strand_id
1 'polypeptide(L)'
;MRIETIDAAEARHRAEVFWVENSNYTYNEKIMNAINSAASVGRRSVKWNRLLPKSTQLWLLKLGYTIDTLEFNPNIDLYKYLISWEK
;
A
#
# COMPACT_ATOMS: atom_id res chain seq x y z
N MET A 1 12.45 33.02 14.83
CA MET A 1 12.02 31.71 14.28
C MET A 1 12.88 30.62 14.89
N ARG A 2 12.25 29.60 15.38
CA ARG A 2 12.96 28.46 15.98
C ARG A 2 13.05 27.35 14.94
N ILE A 3 14.29 26.89 14.67
CA ILE A 3 14.51 25.80 13.73
C ILE A 3 14.70 24.51 14.52
N GLU A 4 13.85 23.53 14.21
CA GLU A 4 13.96 22.21 14.81
C GLU A 4 15.10 21.43 14.16
N THR A 5 15.96 20.85 14.99
CA THR A 5 17.07 20.03 14.51
C THR A 5 16.61 18.56 14.52
N ILE A 6 16.64 17.91 13.36
CA ILE A 6 16.33 16.48 13.23
C ILE A 6 17.51 15.77 12.58
N ASP A 7 17.69 14.50 12.91
CA ASP A 7 18.73 13.70 12.27
C ASP A 7 18.28 13.15 10.91
N ALA A 8 19.19 12.54 10.17
CA ALA A 8 18.90 12.04 8.84
C ALA A 8 17.87 10.90 8.84
N ALA A 9 17.88 10.08 9.89
CA ALA A 9 16.92 8.97 10.01
C ALA A 9 15.51 9.51 10.20
N GLU A 10 15.33 10.53 11.04
CA GLU A 10 14.03 11.15 11.27
C GLU A 10 13.53 11.91 10.04
N ALA A 11 14.42 12.62 9.36
CA ALA A 11 14.09 13.33 8.12
C ALA A 11 13.59 12.34 7.05
N ARG A 12 14.26 11.20 6.93
CA ARG A 12 13.87 10.14 6.01
C ARG A 12 12.52 9.55 6.37
N HIS A 13 12.30 9.30 7.65
CA HIS A 13 11.03 8.77 8.12
C HIS A 13 9.87 9.73 7.83
N ARG A 14 10.05 11.02 8.10
CA ARG A 14 9.02 12.03 7.81
C ARG A 14 8.71 12.12 6.32
N ALA A 15 9.72 12.02 5.47
CA ALA A 15 9.53 12.02 4.03
C ALA A 15 8.75 10.79 3.57
N GLU A 16 9.03 9.61 4.11
CA GLU A 16 8.30 8.39 3.79
C GLU A 16 6.83 8.49 4.18
N VAL A 17 6.55 8.99 5.37
CA VAL A 17 5.18 9.20 5.85
C VAL A 17 4.43 10.16 4.93
N PHE A 18 5.08 11.28 4.57
CA PHE A 18 4.49 12.25 3.66
C PHE A 18 4.10 11.62 2.32
N TRP A 19 5.02 10.86 1.71
CA TRP A 19 4.78 10.22 0.42
C TRP A 19 3.65 9.21 0.49
N VAL A 20 3.59 8.40 1.54
CA VAL A 20 2.53 7.41 1.72
C VAL A 20 1.17 8.09 1.89
N GLU A 21 1.09 9.14 2.71
CA GLU A 21 -0.17 9.80 3.02
C GLU A 21 -0.66 10.75 1.91
N ASN A 22 0.23 11.37 1.16
CA ASN A 22 -0.13 12.41 0.20
C ASN A 22 -0.05 11.97 -1.26
N SER A 23 1.04 11.31 -1.67
CA SER A 23 1.27 10.99 -3.08
C SER A 23 0.36 9.88 -3.60
N ASN A 24 0.00 8.91 -2.76
CA ASN A 24 -0.81 7.76 -3.14
C ASN A 24 -2.20 7.77 -2.52
N TYR A 25 -2.66 8.92 -2.05
CA TYR A 25 -3.94 9.01 -1.33
C TYR A 25 -5.10 8.42 -2.13
N THR A 26 -5.29 8.86 -3.37
CA THR A 26 -6.38 8.38 -4.21
C THR A 26 -6.25 6.89 -4.53
N TYR A 27 -5.02 6.43 -4.75
CA TYR A 27 -4.75 5.03 -5.04
C TYR A 27 -5.03 4.15 -3.82
N ASN A 28 -4.57 4.59 -2.66
CA ASN A 28 -4.80 3.89 -1.39
C ASN A 28 -6.30 3.81 -1.08
N GLU A 29 -7.04 4.86 -1.36
CA GLU A 29 -8.49 4.89 -1.19
C GLU A 29 -9.18 3.84 -2.07
N LYS A 30 -8.78 3.72 -3.33
CA LYS A 30 -9.33 2.71 -4.24
C LYS A 30 -9.07 1.29 -3.74
N ILE A 31 -7.86 1.03 -3.25
CA ILE A 31 -7.50 -0.28 -2.68
C ILE A 31 -8.34 -0.56 -1.44
N MET A 32 -8.47 0.42 -0.55
CA MET A 32 -9.24 0.25 0.67
C MET A 32 -10.73 0.00 0.37
N ASN A 33 -11.27 0.66 -0.64
CA ASN A 33 -12.64 0.42 -1.09
C ASN A 33 -12.81 -1.01 -1.60
N ALA A 34 -11.82 -1.54 -2.34
CA ALA A 34 -11.85 -2.92 -2.81
C ALA A 34 -11.79 -3.91 -1.65
N ILE A 35 -10.94 -3.63 -0.64
CA ILE A 35 -10.84 -4.45 0.56
C ILE A 35 -12.16 -4.44 1.33
N ASN A 36 -12.75 -3.27 1.55
CA ASN A 36 -14.00 -3.13 2.27
C ASN A 36 -15.15 -3.85 1.55
N SER A 37 -15.21 -3.76 0.23
CA SER A 37 -16.22 -4.46 -0.56
C SER A 37 -16.08 -5.97 -0.44
N ALA A 38 -14.87 -6.49 -0.51
CA ALA A 38 -14.61 -7.92 -0.36
C ALA A 38 -14.93 -8.40 1.07
N ALA A 39 -14.51 -7.63 2.07
CA ALA A 39 -14.77 -7.97 3.47
C ALA A 39 -16.26 -7.98 3.80
N SER A 40 -17.04 -7.06 3.21
CA SER A 40 -18.48 -6.97 3.47
C SER A 40 -19.27 -8.17 2.96
N VAL A 41 -18.70 -8.93 2.01
CA VAL A 41 -19.32 -10.18 1.53
C VAL A 41 -18.63 -11.42 2.12
N GLY A 42 -17.85 -11.25 3.19
CA GLY A 42 -17.24 -12.36 3.92
C GLY A 42 -15.94 -12.89 3.34
N ARG A 43 -15.33 -12.19 2.40
CA ARG A 43 -14.05 -12.61 1.84
C ARG A 43 -12.91 -12.21 2.77
N ARG A 44 -11.81 -12.95 2.68
CA ARG A 44 -10.60 -12.70 3.50
C ARG A 44 -9.41 -12.23 2.67
N SER A 45 -9.62 -12.07 1.37
CA SER A 45 -8.60 -11.63 0.43
C SER A 45 -9.24 -10.97 -0.77
N VAL A 46 -8.45 -10.19 -1.50
CA VAL A 46 -8.88 -9.57 -2.74
C VAL A 46 -7.72 -9.60 -3.73
N LYS A 47 -8.03 -9.85 -4.99
CA LYS A 47 -7.04 -9.80 -6.07
C LYS A 47 -6.96 -8.37 -6.59
N TRP A 48 -5.73 -7.91 -6.81
CA TRP A 48 -5.46 -6.59 -7.36
C TRP A 48 -4.65 -6.76 -8.64
N ASN A 49 -5.22 -6.34 -9.76
CA ASN A 49 -4.66 -6.59 -11.09
C ASN A 49 -3.95 -5.37 -11.67
N ARG A 50 -3.41 -4.53 -10.83
CA ARG A 50 -2.64 -3.35 -11.23
C ARG A 50 -1.35 -3.32 -10.44
N LEU A 51 -0.36 -2.57 -10.95
CA LEU A 51 0.89 -2.40 -10.23
C LEU A 51 0.63 -1.79 -8.84
N LEU A 52 1.19 -2.43 -7.82
CA LEU A 52 1.19 -1.87 -6.46
C LEU A 52 2.48 -1.10 -6.24
N PRO A 53 2.45 0.23 -6.10
CA PRO A 53 3.64 0.98 -5.74
C PRO A 53 4.21 0.51 -4.41
N LYS A 54 5.52 0.56 -4.27
CA LYS A 54 6.19 0.10 -3.06
C LYS A 54 5.68 0.80 -1.81
N SER A 55 5.42 2.11 -1.90
CA SER A 55 4.87 2.88 -0.78
C SER A 55 3.50 2.36 -0.35
N THR A 56 2.65 1.98 -1.29
CA THR A 56 1.34 1.39 -1.01
C THR A 56 1.49 0.02 -0.37
N GLN A 57 2.42 -0.80 -0.86
CA GLN A 57 2.70 -2.10 -0.26
C GLN A 57 3.14 -1.96 1.19
N LEU A 58 4.05 -1.03 1.48
CA LEU A 58 4.51 -0.77 2.85
C LEU A 58 3.38 -0.30 3.75
N TRP A 59 2.52 0.56 3.22
CA TRP A 59 1.35 1.04 3.95
C TRP A 59 0.41 -0.11 4.33
N LEU A 60 0.11 -1.00 3.40
CA LEU A 60 -0.74 -2.16 3.65
C LEU A 60 -0.11 -3.11 4.67
N LEU A 61 1.20 -3.36 4.56
CA LEU A 61 1.91 -4.21 5.52
C LEU A 61 1.86 -3.63 6.93
N LYS A 62 1.98 -2.31 7.07
CA LYS A 62 1.85 -1.64 8.37
C LYS A 62 0.47 -1.81 8.98
N LEU A 63 -0.56 -1.91 8.14
CA LEU A 63 -1.93 -2.13 8.61
C LEU A 63 -2.23 -3.59 8.95
N GLY A 64 -1.29 -4.49 8.70
CA GLY A 64 -1.43 -5.91 9.02
C GLY A 64 -1.88 -6.79 7.87
N TYR A 65 -1.96 -6.26 6.67
CA TYR A 65 -2.28 -7.05 5.49
C TYR A 65 -1.06 -7.81 5.01
N THR A 66 -1.30 -8.93 4.31
CA THR A 66 -0.25 -9.65 3.60
C THR A 66 -0.43 -9.47 2.11
N ILE A 67 0.66 -9.43 1.37
CA ILE A 67 0.64 -9.22 -0.08
C ILE A 67 1.45 -10.32 -0.74
N ASP A 68 0.80 -11.10 -1.61
CA ASP A 68 1.47 -12.12 -2.41
C ASP A 68 1.47 -11.67 -3.87
N THR A 69 2.65 -11.67 -4.50
CA THR A 69 2.76 -11.35 -5.91
C THR A 69 2.47 -12.62 -6.72
N LEU A 70 1.33 -12.65 -7.39
CA LEU A 70 0.91 -13.78 -8.19
C LEU A 70 1.53 -13.73 -9.59
N GLU A 71 1.64 -12.53 -10.16
CA GLU A 71 2.20 -12.33 -11.49
C GLU A 71 2.79 -10.94 -11.59
N PHE A 72 3.97 -10.84 -12.18
CA PHE A 72 4.65 -9.58 -12.39
C PHE A 72 5.36 -9.60 -13.73
N ASN A 73 4.78 -8.95 -14.74
CA ASN A 73 5.37 -8.86 -16.07
C ASN A 73 5.25 -7.42 -16.61
N PRO A 74 6.28 -6.58 -16.37
CA PRO A 74 6.24 -5.19 -16.82
C PRO A 74 6.28 -5.03 -18.34
N ASN A 75 6.73 -6.05 -19.09
CA ASN A 75 6.80 -5.97 -20.54
C ASN A 75 5.42 -5.90 -21.20
N ILE A 76 4.41 -6.48 -20.54
CA ILE A 76 3.04 -6.51 -21.08
C ILE A 76 2.05 -5.86 -20.10
N ASP A 77 2.56 -5.09 -19.13
CA ASP A 77 1.74 -4.43 -18.11
C ASP A 77 0.81 -5.41 -17.36
N LEU A 78 1.32 -6.60 -17.09
CA LEU A 78 0.55 -7.63 -16.38
C LEU A 78 1.01 -7.74 -14.93
N TYR A 79 0.14 -7.37 -14.01
CA TYR A 79 0.41 -7.41 -12.59
C TYR A 79 -0.76 -8.05 -11.85
N LYS A 80 -0.47 -9.00 -10.97
CA LYS A 80 -1.50 -9.63 -10.12
C LYS A 80 -0.96 -9.82 -8.73
N TYR A 81 -1.71 -9.33 -7.76
CA TYR A 81 -1.37 -9.45 -6.34
C TYR A 81 -2.57 -10.00 -5.58
N LEU A 82 -2.29 -10.73 -4.52
CA LEU A 82 -3.31 -11.15 -3.58
C LEU A 82 -3.07 -10.40 -2.27
N ILE A 83 -4.02 -9.56 -1.91
CA ILE A 83 -4.00 -8.83 -0.65
C ILE A 83 -4.91 -9.57 0.32
N SER A 84 -4.36 -10.00 1.45
CA SER A 84 -5.07 -10.86 2.40
C SER A 84 -5.01 -10.27 3.80
N TRP A 85 -6.08 -10.46 4.57
CA TRP A 85 -6.17 -10.09 5.98
C TRP A 85 -6.53 -11.28 6.86
N GLU A 86 -6.45 -12.44 6.30
CA GLU A 86 -6.64 -13.69 7.03
C GLU A 86 -5.43 -13.97 7.92
N LYS A 87 -5.68 -14.34 9.16
CA LYS A 87 -4.64 -14.78 10.08
C LYS A 87 -4.68 -16.29 10.24
#